data_4e68d45e93ea114b0b746888d5e1442f
#
_entry.id   4e68d45e93ea114b0b746888d5e1442f
#
_cell.length_a   1.000
_cell.length_b   1.000
_cell.length_c   1.000
_cell.angle_alpha   90.00
_cell.angle_beta   90.00
_cell.angle_gamma   90.00
#
_symmetry.space_group_name_H-M   'P 1'
#
loop_
_entity.id
_entity.type
_entity.pdbx_description
1 polymer ?
#
loop_
_entity_poly.entity_id
_entity_poly.type
_entity_poly.pdbx_seq_one_letter_code
_entity_poly.pdbx_strand_id
1 'polypeptide(L)'
;MLMLAGPLGAATTSTFAVNAQVVAGCLVIGGATQYGSLNYGTQSALSTAVLSTALGGSSVTLQCTPGVVLSMSLDAGQNANAGVRNLKRTGGTQVVPYQLYQDAALAQGIGIGQNVNVSYADPAAVRLPVYGRLQLPGTVPAGTYTDVVQVTLTW
;
A
#
# COMPACT_ATOMS: atom_id res chain seq x y z
N MET A 1 -33.22 -62.82 50.85
CA MET A 1 -33.00 -62.39 49.49
C MET A 1 -32.52 -60.94 49.56
N LEU A 2 -31.20 -60.69 49.41
CA LEU A 2 -30.59 -59.40 49.58
C LEU A 2 -30.51 -58.74 48.21
N MET A 3 -31.33 -57.67 47.96
CA MET A 3 -31.21 -56.88 46.73
C MET A 3 -30.09 -55.86 46.93
N LEU A 4 -29.01 -56.04 46.23
CA LEU A 4 -27.98 -55.02 46.05
C LEU A 4 -28.53 -53.95 45.07
N ALA A 5 -28.93 -52.79 45.56
CA ALA A 5 -29.09 -51.63 44.71
C ALA A 5 -27.71 -51.07 44.31
N GLY A 6 -27.37 -51.25 43.04
CA GLY A 6 -26.17 -50.60 42.48
C GLY A 6 -26.31 -49.09 42.47
N PRO A 7 -25.21 -48.35 42.56
CA PRO A 7 -25.27 -46.92 42.53
C PRO A 7 -25.78 -46.45 41.15
N LEU A 8 -26.91 -45.76 41.15
CA LEU A 8 -27.43 -45.00 39.99
C LEU A 8 -26.45 -43.86 39.78
N GLY A 9 -25.53 -44.01 38.81
CA GLY A 9 -24.67 -42.90 38.37
C GLY A 9 -25.55 -41.80 37.74
N ALA A 10 -25.62 -40.66 38.35
CA ALA A 10 -26.25 -39.47 37.77
C ALA A 10 -25.22 -38.79 36.88
N ALA A 11 -25.52 -38.73 35.56
CA ALA A 11 -24.77 -37.89 34.66
C ALA A 11 -25.42 -36.51 34.58
N THR A 12 -24.65 -35.46 34.83
CA THR A 12 -25.08 -34.08 34.63
C THR A 12 -24.50 -33.55 33.31
N THR A 13 -25.35 -32.93 32.51
CA THR A 13 -24.97 -32.22 31.30
C THR A 13 -25.16 -30.74 31.52
N SER A 14 -24.19 -29.96 31.05
CA SER A 14 -24.26 -28.50 31.05
C SER A 14 -23.84 -27.98 29.69
N THR A 15 -24.35 -26.84 29.30
CA THR A 15 -24.01 -26.18 28.05
C THR A 15 -23.15 -24.94 28.31
N PHE A 16 -22.25 -24.66 27.38
CA PHE A 16 -21.53 -23.40 27.33
C PHE A 16 -21.67 -22.79 25.94
N ALA A 17 -21.70 -21.45 25.88
CA ALA A 17 -21.78 -20.74 24.61
C ALA A 17 -20.38 -20.61 24.01
N VAL A 18 -20.30 -20.84 22.70
CA VAL A 18 -19.10 -20.56 21.90
C VAL A 18 -19.47 -19.44 20.92
N ASN A 19 -18.78 -18.33 21.03
CA ASN A 19 -19.07 -17.14 20.22
C ASN A 19 -17.79 -16.70 19.51
N ALA A 20 -17.92 -16.23 18.27
CA ALA A 20 -16.89 -15.55 17.53
C ALA A 20 -17.54 -14.41 16.73
N GLN A 21 -16.83 -13.30 16.62
CA GLN A 21 -17.21 -12.20 15.75
C GLN A 21 -16.20 -12.10 14.63
N VAL A 22 -16.68 -12.15 13.38
CA VAL A 22 -15.86 -11.95 12.19
C VAL A 22 -16.22 -10.60 11.59
N VAL A 23 -15.24 -9.72 11.46
CA VAL A 23 -15.42 -8.38 10.91
C VAL A 23 -14.79 -8.28 9.53
N ALA A 24 -15.36 -7.41 8.69
CA ALA A 24 -14.80 -7.10 7.39
C ALA A 24 -13.49 -6.32 7.53
N GLY A 25 -12.54 -6.54 6.64
CA GLY A 25 -11.24 -5.88 6.67
C GLY A 25 -10.34 -6.25 5.51
N CYS A 26 -9.14 -5.71 5.53
CA CYS A 26 -8.09 -5.99 4.54
C CYS A 26 -6.87 -6.62 5.22
N LEU A 27 -6.13 -7.43 4.46
CA LEU A 27 -4.92 -8.11 4.91
C LEU A 27 -3.84 -8.01 3.85
N VAL A 28 -2.62 -7.70 4.27
CA VAL A 28 -1.43 -7.73 3.42
C VAL A 28 -0.80 -9.13 3.53
N ILE A 29 -0.68 -9.81 2.40
CA ILE A 29 -0.11 -11.16 2.30
C ILE A 29 1.25 -11.07 1.58
N GLY A 30 2.21 -11.90 1.98
CA GLY A 30 3.49 -12.04 1.31
C GLY A 30 4.71 -11.58 2.12
N GLY A 31 4.51 -11.03 3.32
CA GLY A 31 5.60 -10.67 4.25
C GLY A 31 6.55 -9.57 3.75
N ALA A 32 6.31 -8.99 2.58
CA ALA A 32 7.09 -7.88 2.06
C ALA A 32 6.56 -6.55 2.60
N THR A 33 7.45 -5.60 2.77
CA THR A 33 7.13 -4.26 3.31
C THR A 33 6.90 -3.22 2.22
N GLN A 34 7.06 -3.59 0.94
CA GLN A 34 6.90 -2.70 -0.21
C GLN A 34 5.73 -3.14 -1.08
N TYR A 35 4.81 -2.22 -1.35
CA TYR A 35 3.70 -2.42 -2.28
C TYR A 35 4.12 -2.39 -3.75
N GLY A 36 5.34 -2.01 -4.03
CA GLY A 36 5.91 -1.94 -5.36
C GLY A 36 6.88 -0.79 -5.53
N SER A 37 7.25 -0.48 -6.75
CA SER A 37 8.13 0.63 -7.09
C SER A 37 7.61 1.41 -8.28
N LEU A 38 7.93 2.70 -8.30
CA LEU A 38 7.80 3.59 -9.45
C LEU A 38 9.20 3.70 -10.09
N ASN A 39 9.39 3.09 -11.24
CA ASN A 39 10.68 3.07 -11.92
C ASN A 39 10.62 3.93 -13.19
N TYR A 40 11.36 5.03 -13.20
CA TYR A 40 11.45 5.95 -14.34
C TYR A 40 12.55 5.57 -15.34
N GLY A 41 13.23 4.44 -15.12
CA GLY A 41 14.28 3.95 -16.01
C GLY A 41 15.59 4.73 -15.93
N THR A 42 16.41 4.58 -16.95
CA THR A 42 17.71 5.25 -17.07
C THR A 42 17.63 6.31 -18.15
N GLN A 43 18.07 7.53 -17.80
CA GLN A 43 18.02 8.70 -18.67
C GLN A 43 19.40 9.39 -18.71
N SER A 44 19.65 10.15 -19.78
CA SER A 44 20.81 11.01 -19.86
C SER A 44 20.70 12.16 -18.85
N ALA A 45 21.82 12.56 -18.23
CA ALA A 45 21.88 13.73 -17.36
C ALA A 45 21.49 15.04 -18.06
N LEU A 46 21.60 15.08 -19.39
CA LEU A 46 21.21 16.22 -20.23
C LEU A 46 19.74 16.16 -20.67
N SER A 47 19.00 15.11 -20.31
CA SER A 47 17.61 14.95 -20.70
C SER A 47 16.74 15.97 -20.01
N THR A 48 15.77 16.53 -20.76
CA THR A 48 14.68 17.39 -20.24
C THR A 48 13.34 16.71 -20.41
N ALA A 49 13.33 15.40 -20.61
CA ALA A 49 12.13 14.62 -20.87
C ALA A 49 11.17 14.63 -19.66
N VAL A 50 9.89 14.58 -19.98
CA VAL A 50 8.83 14.25 -19.03
C VAL A 50 8.70 12.74 -19.00
N LEU A 51 8.80 12.15 -17.82
CA LEU A 51 8.72 10.72 -17.61
C LEU A 51 7.50 10.39 -16.77
N SER A 52 6.85 9.28 -17.08
CA SER A 52 5.74 8.75 -16.30
C SER A 52 5.89 7.24 -16.11
N THR A 53 5.39 6.74 -15.01
CA THR A 53 5.39 5.31 -14.70
C THR A 53 4.24 4.96 -13.77
N ALA A 54 3.84 3.69 -13.77
CA ALA A 54 2.84 3.17 -12.85
C ALA A 54 3.50 2.34 -11.75
N LEU A 55 2.87 2.27 -10.59
CA LEU A 55 3.31 1.39 -9.51
C LEU A 55 3.31 -0.07 -9.99
N GLY A 56 4.45 -0.70 -9.96
CA GLY A 56 4.67 -2.06 -10.43
C GLY A 56 5.62 -2.84 -9.54
N GLY A 57 5.88 -4.11 -9.90
CA GLY A 57 6.82 -4.96 -9.17
C GLY A 57 6.39 -5.30 -7.73
N SER A 58 5.08 -5.30 -7.45
CA SER A 58 4.56 -5.61 -6.13
C SER A 58 4.84 -7.08 -5.77
N SER A 59 5.54 -7.29 -4.68
CA SER A 59 5.69 -8.59 -4.01
C SER A 59 4.65 -8.80 -2.91
N VAL A 60 3.80 -7.83 -2.68
CA VAL A 60 2.74 -7.83 -1.66
C VAL A 60 1.40 -7.99 -2.35
N THR A 61 0.58 -8.90 -1.85
CA THR A 61 -0.82 -9.02 -2.24
C THR A 61 -1.69 -8.42 -1.14
N LEU A 62 -2.51 -7.45 -1.51
CA LEU A 62 -3.55 -6.90 -0.63
C LEU A 62 -4.86 -7.61 -0.91
N GLN A 63 -5.43 -8.23 0.11
CA GLN A 63 -6.72 -8.89 0.04
C GLN A 63 -7.70 -8.20 0.98
N CYS A 64 -8.91 -7.98 0.50
CA CYS A 64 -9.97 -7.37 1.28
C CYS A 64 -11.22 -8.26 1.29
N THR A 65 -12.04 -8.14 2.33
CA THR A 65 -13.40 -8.69 2.31
C THR A 65 -14.20 -7.98 1.20
N PRO A 66 -14.98 -8.70 0.38
CA PRO A 66 -15.81 -8.08 -0.65
C PRO A 66 -16.71 -6.98 -0.08
N GLY A 67 -16.76 -5.84 -0.78
CA GLY A 67 -17.59 -4.69 -0.39
C GLY A 67 -16.95 -3.75 0.64
N VAL A 68 -15.72 -4.00 1.07
CA VAL A 68 -14.96 -3.05 1.92
C VAL A 68 -14.64 -1.79 1.13
N VAL A 69 -14.92 -0.64 1.71
CA VAL A 69 -14.49 0.65 1.17
C VAL A 69 -13.07 0.90 1.64
N LEU A 70 -12.13 0.89 0.69
CA LEU A 70 -10.72 1.08 0.96
C LEU A 70 -10.29 2.48 0.53
N SER A 71 -9.53 3.15 1.38
CA SER A 71 -8.85 4.40 1.05
C SER A 71 -7.35 4.29 1.30
N MET A 72 -6.56 5.08 0.57
CA MET A 72 -5.13 5.21 0.78
C MET A 72 -4.74 6.67 0.96
N SER A 73 -3.69 6.92 1.70
CA SER A 73 -2.98 8.18 1.72
C SER A 73 -1.48 7.94 1.57
N LEU A 74 -0.81 8.88 0.90
CA LEU A 74 0.63 8.83 0.65
C LEU A 74 1.30 9.98 1.39
N ASP A 75 2.38 9.68 2.11
CA ASP A 75 3.14 10.70 2.81
C ASP A 75 3.97 11.59 1.86
N ALA A 76 4.77 12.46 2.43
CA ALA A 76 5.62 13.37 1.71
C ALA A 76 6.85 12.71 1.05
N GLY A 77 7.14 11.45 1.37
CA GLY A 77 8.42 10.83 1.05
C GLY A 77 9.53 11.27 2.01
N GLN A 78 10.69 10.64 1.88
CA GLN A 78 11.83 10.91 2.75
C GLN A 78 12.59 12.20 2.39
N ASN A 79 12.42 12.68 1.15
CA ASN A 79 13.19 13.81 0.61
C ASN A 79 12.31 15.02 0.25
N ALA A 80 11.15 15.14 0.88
CA ALA A 80 10.25 16.27 0.64
C ALA A 80 10.89 17.59 1.08
N ASN A 81 10.63 18.63 0.31
CA ASN A 81 11.00 20.00 0.64
C ASN A 81 9.87 20.94 0.22
N ALA A 82 9.49 21.86 1.11
CA ALA A 82 8.45 22.86 0.88
C ALA A 82 7.14 22.29 0.29
N GLY A 83 6.71 21.12 0.77
CA GLY A 83 5.47 20.46 0.29
C GLY A 83 5.60 19.76 -1.06
N VAL A 84 6.80 19.57 -1.56
CA VAL A 84 7.08 18.88 -2.83
C VAL A 84 7.86 17.60 -2.56
N ARG A 85 7.39 16.49 -3.16
CA ARG A 85 8.11 15.22 -3.15
C ARG A 85 9.32 15.28 -4.09
N ASN A 86 10.45 14.76 -3.65
CA ASN A 86 11.67 14.78 -4.43
C ASN A 86 12.37 13.42 -4.42
N LEU A 87 12.87 13.00 -5.58
CA LEU A 87 13.94 12.02 -5.65
C LEU A 87 15.24 12.71 -5.26
N LYS A 88 16.06 12.08 -4.45
CA LYS A 88 17.37 12.58 -4.03
C LYS A 88 18.50 11.69 -4.54
N ARG A 89 19.57 12.31 -5.01
CA ARG A 89 20.77 11.60 -5.46
C ARG A 89 21.40 10.85 -4.29
N THR A 90 21.67 9.57 -4.49
CA THR A 90 22.39 8.76 -3.52
C THR A 90 23.81 9.30 -3.33
N GLY A 91 24.19 9.60 -2.10
CA GLY A 91 25.49 10.19 -1.76
C GLY A 91 25.64 11.66 -2.14
N GLY A 92 24.56 12.36 -2.47
CA GLY A 92 24.55 13.77 -2.84
C GLY A 92 23.37 14.53 -2.25
N THR A 93 23.26 15.82 -2.62
CA THR A 93 22.20 16.72 -2.15
C THR A 93 21.23 17.12 -3.25
N GLN A 94 21.52 16.77 -4.50
CA GLN A 94 20.71 17.13 -5.65
C GLN A 94 19.38 16.36 -5.62
N VAL A 95 18.32 17.06 -6.01
CA VAL A 95 16.96 16.52 -6.02
C VAL A 95 16.29 16.73 -7.37
N VAL A 96 15.33 15.86 -7.67
CA VAL A 96 14.41 15.97 -8.82
C VAL A 96 13.00 15.88 -8.29
N PRO A 97 12.17 16.91 -8.43
CA PRO A 97 10.78 16.85 -7.96
C PRO A 97 9.94 15.90 -8.80
N TYR A 98 9.00 15.23 -8.15
CA TYR A 98 8.04 14.38 -8.82
C TYR A 98 6.63 14.54 -8.23
N GLN A 99 5.64 14.10 -8.99
CA GLN A 99 4.24 14.15 -8.63
C GLN A 99 3.61 12.76 -8.72
N LEU A 100 2.62 12.51 -7.87
CA LEU A 100 1.86 11.27 -7.84
C LEU A 100 0.41 11.53 -8.24
N TYR A 101 -0.17 10.56 -8.95
CA TYR A 101 -1.52 10.61 -9.49
C TYR A 101 -2.25 9.30 -9.21
N GLN A 102 -3.58 9.36 -9.17
CA GLN A 102 -4.43 8.19 -8.98
C GLN A 102 -4.94 7.59 -10.31
N ASP A 103 -4.62 8.20 -11.43
CA ASP A 103 -5.08 7.79 -12.76
C ASP A 103 -3.95 7.78 -13.79
N ALA A 104 -4.07 6.90 -14.79
CA ALA A 104 -3.08 6.77 -15.87
C ALA A 104 -3.02 8.00 -16.77
N ALA A 105 -4.10 8.79 -16.84
CA ALA A 105 -4.15 10.04 -17.60
C ALA A 105 -3.40 11.19 -16.90
N LEU A 106 -2.92 10.98 -15.66
CA LEU A 106 -2.22 11.98 -14.86
C LEU A 106 -3.04 13.27 -14.66
N ALA A 107 -4.35 13.12 -14.54
CA ALA A 107 -5.28 14.24 -14.39
C ALA A 107 -5.61 14.51 -12.91
N GLN A 108 -5.60 13.48 -12.07
CA GLN A 108 -5.98 13.56 -10.67
C GLN A 108 -4.76 13.34 -9.77
N GLY A 109 -4.15 14.42 -9.31
CA GLY A 109 -2.99 14.39 -8.42
C GLY A 109 -3.34 13.86 -7.02
N ILE A 110 -2.37 13.19 -6.38
CA ILE A 110 -2.44 12.78 -4.99
C ILE A 110 -1.57 13.70 -4.15
N GLY A 111 -2.20 14.59 -3.39
CA GLY A 111 -1.52 15.46 -2.45
C GLY A 111 -0.88 14.68 -1.28
N ILE A 112 0.01 15.34 -0.55
CA ILE A 112 0.64 14.78 0.63
C ILE A 112 -0.42 14.59 1.72
N GLY A 113 -0.56 13.35 2.22
CA GLY A 113 -1.54 13.01 3.25
C GLY A 113 -3.01 13.04 2.79
N GLN A 114 -3.27 13.25 1.50
CA GLN A 114 -4.62 13.24 0.95
C GLN A 114 -5.16 11.81 0.92
N ASN A 115 -6.38 11.61 1.43
CA ASN A 115 -7.11 10.36 1.29
C ASN A 115 -7.68 10.22 -0.11
N VAL A 116 -7.44 9.07 -0.72
CA VAL A 116 -7.92 8.69 -2.05
C VAL A 116 -8.62 7.36 -1.95
N ASN A 117 -9.83 7.24 -2.49
CA ASN A 117 -10.54 5.97 -2.54
C ASN A 117 -9.85 5.02 -3.51
N VAL A 118 -9.67 3.77 -3.09
CA VAL A 118 -9.13 2.69 -3.91
C VAL A 118 -10.28 1.84 -4.41
N SER A 119 -10.54 1.92 -5.71
CA SER A 119 -11.47 1.02 -6.39
C SER A 119 -10.75 -0.26 -6.79
N TYR A 120 -11.36 -1.40 -6.54
CA TYR A 120 -10.82 -2.70 -6.92
C TYR A 120 -11.92 -3.60 -7.47
N ALA A 121 -11.59 -4.37 -8.51
CA ALA A 121 -12.50 -5.36 -9.10
C ALA A 121 -12.36 -6.74 -8.43
N ASP A 122 -11.15 -7.08 -7.99
CA ASP A 122 -10.84 -8.35 -7.34
C ASP A 122 -10.42 -8.11 -5.89
N PRO A 123 -11.27 -8.45 -4.91
CA PRO A 123 -10.95 -8.30 -3.50
C PRO A 123 -9.79 -9.22 -3.04
N ALA A 124 -9.49 -10.29 -3.78
CA ALA A 124 -8.36 -11.18 -3.48
C ALA A 124 -7.02 -10.64 -3.97
N ALA A 125 -7.01 -9.64 -4.87
CA ALA A 125 -5.80 -9.06 -5.45
C ALA A 125 -5.99 -7.56 -5.73
N VAL A 126 -6.08 -6.77 -4.66
CA VAL A 126 -6.25 -5.32 -4.75
C VAL A 126 -4.94 -4.66 -5.19
N ARG A 127 -5.03 -3.81 -6.22
CA ARG A 127 -3.91 -3.01 -6.73
C ARG A 127 -4.11 -1.54 -6.38
N LEU A 128 -3.04 -0.90 -5.90
CA LEU A 128 -3.09 0.53 -5.60
C LEU A 128 -2.92 1.35 -6.88
N PRO A 129 -3.84 2.27 -7.18
CA PRO A 129 -3.76 3.12 -8.37
C PRO A 129 -2.80 4.29 -8.13
N VAL A 130 -1.51 4.06 -8.27
CA VAL A 130 -0.46 5.08 -8.09
C VAL A 130 0.35 5.20 -9.37
N TYR A 131 0.37 6.40 -9.91
CA TYR A 131 1.12 6.78 -11.10
C TYR A 131 2.05 7.93 -10.76
N GLY A 132 3.24 7.92 -11.30
CA GLY A 132 4.22 8.95 -11.06
C GLY A 132 4.58 9.71 -12.33
N ARG A 133 4.86 11.01 -12.17
CA ARG A 133 5.37 11.87 -13.23
C ARG A 133 6.50 12.73 -12.69
N LEU A 134 7.55 12.87 -13.49
CA LEU A 134 8.59 13.85 -13.24
C LEU A 134 9.06 14.47 -14.56
N GLN A 135 9.68 15.63 -14.47
CA GLN A 135 10.39 16.25 -15.58
C GLN A 135 11.85 16.42 -15.19
N LEU A 136 12.73 15.93 -16.05
CA LEU A 136 14.16 16.09 -15.86
C LEU A 136 14.58 17.52 -16.22
N PRO A 137 15.43 18.17 -15.41
CA PRO A 137 15.84 19.56 -15.67
C PRO A 137 17.01 19.68 -16.68
N GLY A 138 17.64 18.56 -17.06
CA GLY A 138 18.80 18.56 -17.97
C GLY A 138 20.12 19.09 -17.36
N THR A 139 20.13 19.35 -16.06
CA THR A 139 21.27 19.98 -15.35
C THR A 139 21.69 19.23 -14.10
N VAL A 140 21.02 18.14 -13.76
CA VAL A 140 21.37 17.36 -12.57
C VAL A 140 22.56 16.44 -12.84
N PRO A 141 23.45 16.25 -11.85
CA PRO A 141 24.57 15.33 -11.99
C PRO A 141 24.08 13.89 -12.22
N ALA A 142 24.88 13.12 -12.96
CA ALA A 142 24.64 11.70 -13.13
C ALA A 142 24.67 10.98 -11.78
N GLY A 143 23.83 9.97 -11.61
CA GLY A 143 23.72 9.18 -10.40
C GLY A 143 22.37 8.52 -10.26
N THR A 144 22.17 7.78 -9.17
CA THR A 144 20.90 7.18 -8.82
C THR A 144 20.11 8.14 -7.93
N TYR A 145 18.86 8.37 -8.30
CA TYR A 145 17.93 9.25 -7.58
C TYR A 145 16.81 8.41 -7.04
N THR A 146 16.58 8.45 -5.74
CA THR A 146 15.59 7.62 -5.03
C THR A 146 14.79 8.41 -4.03
N ASP A 147 13.61 7.92 -3.73
CA ASP A 147 12.78 8.34 -2.61
C ASP A 147 12.01 7.12 -2.09
N VAL A 148 11.48 7.22 -0.89
CA VAL A 148 10.59 6.22 -0.28
C VAL A 148 9.36 6.93 0.23
N VAL A 149 8.21 6.55 -0.31
CA VAL A 149 6.89 7.06 0.09
C VAL A 149 6.19 5.98 0.91
N GLN A 150 5.66 6.38 2.05
CA GLN A 150 4.85 5.51 2.89
C GLN A 150 3.39 5.61 2.48
N VAL A 151 2.74 4.45 2.30
CA VAL A 151 1.31 4.35 2.07
C VAL A 151 0.60 3.93 3.35
N THR A 152 -0.48 4.63 3.68
CA THR A 152 -1.40 4.25 4.75
C THR A 152 -2.73 3.85 4.13
N LEU A 153 -3.20 2.65 4.47
CA LEU A 153 -4.48 2.12 4.04
C LEU A 153 -5.47 2.17 5.18
N THR A 154 -6.70 2.56 4.86
CA THR A 154 -7.81 2.67 5.82
C THR A 154 -9.06 2.04 5.22
N TRP A 155 -9.79 1.25 6.04
CA TRP A 155 -11.04 0.58 5.69
C TRP A 155 -12.04 0.61 6.82
#